data_f89759bbaf68ae130a7329f6f032bac1
#
_entry.id   f89759bbaf68ae130a7329f6f032bac1
#
_cell.length_a   1.000
_cell.length_b   1.000
_cell.length_c   1.000
_cell.angle_alpha   90.00
_cell.angle_beta   90.00
_cell.angle_gamma   90.00
#
_symmetry.space_group_name_H-M   'P 1'
#
loop_
_entity.id
_entity.type
_entity.pdbx_description
1 polymer ?
#
loop_
_entity_poly.entity_id
_entity_poly.type
_entity_poly.pdbx_seq_one_letter_code
_entity_poly.pdbx_strand_id
1 'polypeptide(L)'
;AMAVFVAAVLDGVDGRVARMTGTQSSFGEQFDSLSDLISFGVAPAFLYYFRFLADSGRLGMVLAFFFMLCGALRLARFNANIDKVKSDYFQGLPIPGGACAVTALVLISLNFPQIKQLAPVTMVYILFYALLMISSIPFPSFKNSPWVKNHKKQVLMIIFAIIASLFIWEEVMIPVLITFYVFASLL
;
A
#
# COMPACT_ATOMS: atom_id res chain seq x y z
N ALA A 1 -0.46 -13.49 -2.34
CA ALA A 1 -1.06 -12.42 -1.56
C ALA A 1 -0.28 -12.13 -0.27
N MET A 2 -0.10 -13.10 0.63
CA MET A 2 0.65 -12.93 1.89
C MET A 2 2.05 -12.32 1.72
N ALA A 3 2.79 -12.73 0.69
CA ALA A 3 4.12 -12.19 0.41
C ALA A 3 4.14 -10.65 0.22
N VAL A 4 3.06 -10.05 -0.29
CA VAL A 4 2.96 -8.58 -0.45
C VAL A 4 2.93 -7.88 0.92
N PHE A 5 2.22 -8.45 1.91
CA PHE A 5 2.17 -7.89 3.26
C PHE A 5 3.50 -8.08 3.99
N VAL A 6 4.14 -9.23 3.83
CA VAL A 6 5.48 -9.47 4.37
C VAL A 6 6.48 -8.50 3.77
N ALA A 7 6.43 -8.29 2.45
CA ALA A 7 7.28 -7.30 1.77
C ALA A 7 7.06 -5.88 2.33
N ALA A 8 5.81 -5.47 2.59
CA ALA A 8 5.51 -4.15 3.15
C ALA A 8 6.09 -3.96 4.57
N VAL A 9 6.14 -5.03 5.37
CA VAL A 9 6.77 -4.99 6.69
C VAL A 9 8.29 -4.92 6.58
N LEU A 10 8.90 -5.73 5.71
CA LEU A 10 10.35 -5.77 5.51
C LEU A 10 10.88 -4.45 4.95
N ASP A 11 10.20 -3.86 3.96
CA ASP A 11 10.51 -2.56 3.40
C ASP A 11 10.55 -1.45 4.47
N GLY A 12 9.60 -1.46 5.41
CA GLY A 12 9.60 -0.53 6.54
C GLY A 12 10.79 -0.72 7.50
N VAL A 13 11.38 -1.91 7.54
CA VAL A 13 12.51 -2.25 8.43
C VAL A 13 13.85 -1.92 7.75
N ASP A 14 14.06 -2.32 6.50
CA ASP A 14 15.35 -2.15 5.80
C ASP A 14 15.71 -0.68 5.56
N GLY A 15 14.74 0.16 5.19
CA GLY A 15 14.92 1.59 5.10
C GLY A 15 15.28 2.25 6.44
N ARG A 16 14.84 1.71 7.59
CA ARG A 16 15.26 2.17 8.92
C ARG A 16 16.67 1.72 9.25
N VAL A 17 17.01 0.48 8.95
CA VAL A 17 18.35 -0.09 9.19
C VAL A 17 19.40 0.67 8.40
N ALA A 18 19.17 0.92 7.10
CA ALA A 18 20.09 1.68 6.25
C ALA A 18 20.36 3.10 6.80
N ARG A 19 19.35 3.78 7.31
CA ARG A 19 19.49 5.09 7.97
C ARG A 19 20.27 5.02 9.27
N MET A 20 20.06 3.99 10.09
CA MET A 20 20.75 3.83 11.38
C MET A 20 22.22 3.45 11.22
N THR A 21 22.55 2.70 10.16
CA THR A 21 23.92 2.24 9.88
C THR A 21 24.72 3.22 9.03
N GLY A 22 24.07 4.27 8.48
CA GLY A 22 24.74 5.23 7.60
C GLY A 22 25.22 4.64 6.26
N THR A 23 24.63 3.51 5.82
CA THR A 23 24.99 2.80 4.59
C THR A 23 24.14 3.24 3.38
N GLN A 24 23.55 4.41 3.44
CA GLN A 24 22.74 4.96 2.34
C GLN A 24 23.64 5.25 1.12
N SER A 25 23.17 4.86 -0.06
CA SER A 25 23.81 5.17 -1.34
C SER A 25 22.74 5.55 -2.37
N SER A 26 23.10 6.39 -3.34
CA SER A 26 22.19 6.77 -4.43
C SER A 26 21.74 5.56 -5.26
N PHE A 27 22.60 4.55 -5.42
CA PHE A 27 22.21 3.30 -6.05
C PHE A 27 21.18 2.54 -5.22
N GLY A 28 21.38 2.44 -3.88
CA GLY A 28 20.47 1.78 -2.97
C GLY A 28 19.07 2.41 -3.00
N GLU A 29 18.96 3.73 -3.02
CA GLU A 29 17.68 4.46 -3.10
C GLU A 29 16.94 4.20 -4.41
N GLN A 30 17.64 4.13 -5.54
CA GLN A 30 17.02 3.80 -6.83
C GLN A 30 16.60 2.33 -6.90
N PHE A 31 17.43 1.43 -6.38
CA PHE A 31 17.13 0.01 -6.33
C PHE A 31 15.92 -0.29 -5.42
N ASP A 32 15.83 0.37 -4.28
CA ASP A 32 14.68 0.33 -3.37
C ASP A 32 13.38 0.73 -4.08
N SER A 33 13.40 1.86 -4.80
CA SER A 33 12.23 2.29 -5.59
C SER A 33 11.81 1.30 -6.68
N LEU A 34 12.77 0.61 -7.32
CA LEU A 34 12.47 -0.45 -8.30
C LEU A 34 11.90 -1.69 -7.62
N SER A 35 12.44 -2.07 -6.48
CA SER A 35 11.95 -3.18 -5.66
C SER A 35 10.53 -2.92 -5.16
N ASP A 36 10.26 -1.69 -4.72
CA ASP A 36 8.94 -1.20 -4.33
C ASP A 36 7.94 -1.32 -5.47
N LEU A 37 8.33 -0.88 -6.66
CA LEU A 37 7.46 -0.97 -7.82
C LEU A 37 7.09 -2.42 -8.16
N ILE A 38 8.04 -3.34 -8.04
CA ILE A 38 7.79 -4.77 -8.29
C ILE A 38 6.89 -5.35 -7.19
N SER A 39 7.21 -5.09 -5.93
CA SER A 39 6.52 -5.69 -4.77
C SER A 39 5.12 -5.12 -4.57
N PHE A 40 4.93 -3.82 -4.81
CA PHE A 40 3.69 -3.09 -4.49
C PHE A 40 2.94 -2.54 -5.72
N GLY A 41 3.57 -2.53 -6.89
CA GLY A 41 2.91 -2.18 -8.15
C GLY A 41 2.57 -3.42 -8.95
N VAL A 42 3.60 -4.16 -9.38
CA VAL A 42 3.46 -5.27 -10.33
C VAL A 42 2.77 -6.48 -9.69
N ALA A 43 3.28 -6.98 -8.58
CA ALA A 43 2.76 -8.20 -7.95
C ALA A 43 1.28 -8.08 -7.54
N PRO A 44 0.82 -7.01 -6.87
CA PRO A 44 -0.61 -6.82 -6.58
C PRO A 44 -1.48 -6.67 -7.83
N ALA A 45 -0.99 -5.96 -8.86
CA ALA A 45 -1.70 -5.81 -10.12
C ALA A 45 -1.94 -7.16 -10.80
N PHE A 46 -0.92 -8.04 -10.85
CA PHE A 46 -1.06 -9.39 -11.40
C PHE A 46 -1.99 -10.27 -10.56
N LEU A 47 -1.86 -10.26 -9.23
CA LEU A 47 -2.75 -11.02 -8.35
C LEU A 47 -4.21 -10.60 -8.56
N TYR A 48 -4.47 -9.31 -8.64
CA TYR A 48 -5.80 -8.76 -8.85
C TYR A 48 -6.32 -9.08 -10.25
N TYR A 49 -5.49 -8.95 -11.28
CA TYR A 49 -5.83 -9.28 -12.66
C TYR A 49 -6.31 -10.73 -12.78
N PHE A 50 -5.51 -11.69 -12.33
CA PHE A 50 -5.86 -13.11 -12.43
C PHE A 50 -7.08 -13.48 -11.58
N ARG A 51 -7.34 -12.76 -10.50
CA ARG A 51 -8.47 -13.06 -9.63
C ARG A 51 -9.79 -12.50 -10.15
N PHE A 52 -9.79 -11.26 -10.67
CA PHE A 52 -11.01 -10.51 -10.95
C PHE A 52 -11.14 -10.02 -12.39
N LEU A 53 -10.05 -9.74 -13.07
CA LEU A 53 -10.07 -8.99 -14.33
C LEU A 53 -9.77 -9.83 -15.57
N ALA A 54 -9.30 -11.07 -15.41
CA ALA A 54 -8.92 -11.92 -16.54
C ALA A 54 -10.08 -12.17 -17.52
N ASP A 55 -11.29 -12.35 -16.99
CA ASP A 55 -12.50 -12.59 -17.77
C ASP A 55 -13.01 -11.33 -18.51
N SER A 56 -12.45 -10.14 -18.19
CA SER A 56 -12.82 -8.84 -18.78
C SER A 56 -11.99 -8.46 -20.00
N GLY A 57 -11.17 -9.38 -20.51
CA GLY A 57 -10.38 -9.19 -21.72
C GLY A 57 -9.43 -8.00 -21.65
N ARG A 58 -9.40 -7.17 -22.72
CA ARG A 58 -8.47 -6.05 -22.84
C ARG A 58 -8.66 -4.99 -21.76
N LEU A 59 -9.90 -4.73 -21.34
CA LEU A 59 -10.19 -3.73 -20.31
C LEU A 59 -9.56 -4.10 -18.96
N GLY A 60 -9.64 -5.38 -18.58
CA GLY A 60 -9.01 -5.86 -17.35
C GLY A 60 -7.51 -5.68 -17.35
N MET A 61 -6.86 -5.96 -18.50
CA MET A 61 -5.42 -5.78 -18.67
C MET A 61 -5.02 -4.29 -18.55
N VAL A 62 -5.79 -3.39 -19.17
CA VAL A 62 -5.55 -1.94 -19.10
C VAL A 62 -5.67 -1.42 -17.66
N LEU A 63 -6.67 -1.88 -16.90
CA LEU A 63 -6.85 -1.47 -15.50
C LEU A 63 -5.70 -1.95 -14.60
N ALA A 64 -5.25 -3.19 -14.77
CA ALA A 64 -4.11 -3.71 -14.01
C ALA A 64 -2.82 -2.95 -14.36
N PHE A 65 -2.57 -2.68 -15.64
CA PHE A 65 -1.44 -1.87 -16.07
C PHE A 65 -1.53 -0.42 -15.55
N PHE A 66 -2.72 0.17 -15.57
CA PHE A 66 -2.94 1.53 -15.06
C PHE A 66 -2.64 1.64 -13.57
N PHE A 67 -3.02 0.64 -12.77
CA PHE A 67 -2.66 0.59 -11.34
C PHE A 67 -1.13 0.58 -11.15
N MET A 68 -0.42 -0.26 -11.88
CA MET A 68 1.05 -0.33 -11.84
C MET A 68 1.67 1.01 -12.27
N LEU A 69 1.15 1.63 -13.33
CA LEU A 69 1.63 2.92 -13.84
C LEU A 69 1.43 4.04 -12.80
N CYS A 70 0.28 4.08 -12.14
CA CYS A 70 0.01 5.04 -11.06
C CYS A 70 0.98 4.87 -9.89
N GLY A 71 1.31 3.63 -9.53
CA GLY A 71 2.34 3.31 -8.54
C GLY A 71 3.72 3.83 -8.94
N ALA A 72 4.14 3.60 -10.20
CA ALA A 72 5.40 4.09 -10.72
C ALA A 72 5.48 5.63 -10.71
N LEU A 73 4.43 6.30 -11.20
CA LEU A 73 4.35 7.77 -11.20
C LEU A 73 4.39 8.35 -9.78
N ARG A 74 3.75 7.68 -8.82
CA ARG A 74 3.79 8.09 -7.41
C ARG A 74 5.20 7.99 -6.85
N LEU A 75 5.94 6.90 -7.10
CA LEU A 75 7.34 6.74 -6.66
C LEU A 75 8.24 7.79 -7.31
N ALA A 76 8.09 8.02 -8.61
CA ALA A 76 8.84 9.06 -9.32
C ALA A 76 8.57 10.46 -8.73
N ARG A 77 7.30 10.79 -8.44
CA ARG A 77 6.93 12.06 -7.78
C ARG A 77 7.56 12.17 -6.39
N PHE A 78 7.54 11.10 -5.61
CA PHE A 78 8.13 11.08 -4.26
C PHE A 78 9.63 11.34 -4.34
N ASN A 79 10.36 10.63 -5.20
CA ASN A 79 11.81 10.79 -5.36
C ASN A 79 12.18 12.19 -5.87
N ALA A 80 11.40 12.76 -6.80
CA ALA A 80 11.65 14.10 -7.32
C ALA A 80 11.42 15.23 -6.29
N ASN A 81 10.65 14.97 -5.24
CA ASN A 81 10.29 15.96 -4.23
C ASN A 81 10.87 15.68 -2.84
N ILE A 82 11.77 14.70 -2.71
CA ILE A 82 12.30 14.26 -1.41
C ILE A 82 12.93 15.40 -0.61
N ASP A 83 13.60 16.35 -1.31
CA ASP A 83 14.25 17.50 -0.70
C ASP A 83 13.35 18.73 -0.49
N LYS A 84 12.15 18.72 -1.07
CA LYS A 84 11.26 19.90 -1.12
C LYS A 84 10.06 19.81 -0.18
N VAL A 85 9.64 18.62 0.20
CA VAL A 85 8.43 18.41 1.00
C VAL A 85 8.78 18.27 2.48
N LYS A 86 8.20 19.14 3.31
CA LYS A 86 8.23 18.97 4.76
C LYS A 86 7.61 17.61 5.12
N SER A 87 8.31 16.87 5.97
CA SER A 87 8.10 15.47 6.35
C SER A 87 6.74 15.12 6.98
N ASP A 88 5.78 16.03 7.06
CA ASP A 88 4.57 15.86 7.86
C ASP A 88 3.37 15.28 7.08
N TYR A 89 3.39 15.35 5.75
CA TYR A 89 2.30 14.87 4.90
C TYR A 89 2.86 14.17 3.66
N PHE A 90 2.24 13.05 3.29
CA PHE A 90 2.45 12.40 2.00
C PHE A 90 1.43 12.91 0.99
N GLN A 91 1.86 13.24 -0.22
CA GLN A 91 0.96 13.54 -1.33
C GLN A 91 0.49 12.24 -1.98
N GLY A 92 -0.79 11.96 -1.89
CA GLY A 92 -1.40 10.72 -2.39
C GLY A 92 -1.15 9.50 -1.51
N LEU A 93 -1.92 8.44 -1.76
CA LEU A 93 -1.82 7.18 -1.02
C LEU A 93 -0.43 6.54 -1.24
N PRO A 94 0.27 6.12 -0.18
CA PRO A 94 1.52 5.35 -0.31
C PRO A 94 1.34 4.07 -1.14
N ILE A 95 2.34 3.71 -1.97
CA ILE A 95 2.25 2.53 -2.85
C ILE A 95 2.03 1.22 -2.05
N PRO A 96 2.66 1.00 -0.87
CA PRO A 96 2.32 -0.16 -0.05
C PRO A 96 0.87 -0.15 0.42
N GLY A 97 0.29 1.03 0.71
CA GLY A 97 -1.12 1.16 1.08
C GLY A 97 -2.08 0.73 -0.03
N GLY A 98 -1.83 1.19 -1.26
CA GLY A 98 -2.60 0.76 -2.44
C GLY A 98 -2.45 -0.74 -2.73
N ALA A 99 -1.23 -1.26 -2.66
CA ALA A 99 -0.91 -2.68 -2.81
C ALA A 99 -1.67 -3.54 -1.79
N CYS A 100 -1.60 -3.16 -0.52
CA CYS A 100 -2.30 -3.86 0.55
C CYS A 100 -3.82 -3.84 0.35
N ALA A 101 -4.40 -2.71 -0.09
CA ALA A 101 -5.84 -2.61 -0.34
C ALA A 101 -6.31 -3.58 -1.43
N VAL A 102 -5.65 -3.60 -2.60
CA VAL A 102 -6.05 -4.49 -3.70
C VAL A 102 -5.77 -5.96 -3.37
N THR A 103 -4.67 -6.25 -2.65
CA THR A 103 -4.34 -7.62 -2.22
C THR A 103 -5.30 -8.12 -1.14
N ALA A 104 -5.75 -7.25 -0.25
CA ALA A 104 -6.74 -7.56 0.77
C ALA A 104 -8.08 -8.01 0.15
N LEU A 105 -8.56 -7.33 -0.91
CA LEU A 105 -9.77 -7.76 -1.59
C LEU A 105 -9.59 -9.14 -2.27
N VAL A 106 -8.38 -9.43 -2.78
CA VAL A 106 -8.06 -10.77 -3.29
C VAL A 106 -8.20 -11.81 -2.19
N LEU A 107 -7.66 -11.57 -0.98
CA LEU A 107 -7.78 -12.50 0.14
C LEU A 107 -9.24 -12.70 0.59
N ILE A 108 -10.01 -11.62 0.76
CA ILE A 108 -11.44 -11.71 1.10
C ILE A 108 -12.20 -12.57 0.09
N SER A 109 -11.89 -12.41 -1.19
CA SER A 109 -12.58 -13.14 -2.25
C SER A 109 -12.34 -14.64 -2.24
N LEU A 110 -11.31 -15.13 -1.52
CA LEU A 110 -11.07 -16.56 -1.35
C LEU A 110 -12.16 -17.18 -0.48
N ASN A 111 -12.63 -16.46 0.55
CA ASN A 111 -13.72 -16.91 1.43
C ASN A 111 -15.10 -16.52 0.92
N PHE A 112 -15.17 -15.43 0.13
CA PHE A 112 -16.42 -14.93 -0.46
C PHE A 112 -16.34 -14.93 -1.99
N PRO A 113 -16.47 -16.09 -2.67
CA PRO A 113 -16.32 -16.20 -4.12
C PRO A 113 -17.31 -15.34 -4.92
N GLN A 114 -18.45 -14.95 -4.30
CA GLN A 114 -19.47 -14.10 -4.90
C GLN A 114 -18.92 -12.72 -5.33
N ILE A 115 -17.86 -12.22 -4.66
CA ILE A 115 -17.20 -10.95 -5.02
C ILE A 115 -16.64 -11.01 -6.46
N LYS A 116 -16.20 -12.17 -6.92
CA LYS A 116 -15.71 -12.34 -8.31
C LYS A 116 -16.80 -12.04 -9.35
N GLN A 117 -18.09 -12.26 -9.00
CA GLN A 117 -19.21 -12.02 -9.91
C GLN A 117 -19.53 -10.54 -10.07
N LEU A 118 -19.03 -9.68 -9.17
CA LEU A 118 -19.22 -8.24 -9.19
C LEU A 118 -18.15 -7.52 -10.02
N ALA A 119 -17.94 -7.95 -11.28
CA ALA A 119 -16.88 -7.42 -12.14
C ALA A 119 -16.85 -5.87 -12.21
N PRO A 120 -17.95 -5.12 -12.38
CA PRO A 120 -17.89 -3.67 -12.38
C PRO A 120 -17.37 -3.09 -11.06
N VAL A 121 -17.74 -3.67 -9.93
CA VAL A 121 -17.31 -3.20 -8.60
C VAL A 121 -15.82 -3.41 -8.43
N THR A 122 -15.31 -4.58 -8.83
CA THR A 122 -13.86 -4.86 -8.73
C THR A 122 -13.03 -3.99 -9.66
N MET A 123 -13.55 -3.63 -10.85
CA MET A 123 -12.91 -2.68 -11.76
C MET A 123 -12.85 -1.27 -11.17
N VAL A 124 -13.94 -0.78 -10.60
CA VAL A 124 -14.00 0.54 -9.95
C VAL A 124 -13.08 0.57 -8.73
N TYR A 125 -12.99 -0.53 -7.98
CA TYR A 125 -12.14 -0.63 -6.80
C TYR A 125 -10.66 -0.44 -7.15
N ILE A 126 -10.12 -1.19 -8.11
CA ILE A 126 -8.71 -1.03 -8.50
C ILE A 126 -8.44 0.35 -9.08
N LEU A 127 -9.36 0.90 -9.89
CA LEU A 127 -9.24 2.23 -10.46
C LEU A 127 -9.24 3.31 -9.37
N PHE A 128 -10.08 3.18 -8.36
CA PHE A 128 -10.14 4.10 -7.22
C PHE A 128 -8.79 4.17 -6.48
N TYR A 129 -8.19 3.04 -6.13
CA TYR A 129 -6.89 3.02 -5.46
C TYR A 129 -5.75 3.49 -6.37
N ALA A 130 -5.81 3.20 -7.67
CA ALA A 130 -4.85 3.75 -8.64
C ALA A 130 -4.89 5.28 -8.66
N LEU A 131 -6.08 5.88 -8.74
CA LEU A 131 -6.26 7.32 -8.72
C LEU A 131 -5.87 7.95 -7.39
N LEU A 132 -6.14 7.30 -6.26
CA LEU A 132 -5.69 7.79 -4.95
C LEU A 132 -4.17 7.88 -4.84
N MET A 133 -3.42 6.95 -5.45
CA MET A 133 -1.95 6.99 -5.44
C MET A 133 -1.39 8.23 -6.14
N ILE A 134 -1.98 8.66 -7.25
CA ILE A 134 -1.53 9.86 -7.99
C ILE A 134 -2.21 11.15 -7.54
N SER A 135 -3.22 11.08 -6.67
CA SER A 135 -3.91 12.25 -6.15
C SER A 135 -2.97 13.19 -5.40
N SER A 136 -3.39 14.44 -5.20
CA SER A 136 -2.68 15.41 -4.37
C SER A 136 -3.25 15.49 -2.95
N ILE A 137 -4.10 14.55 -2.56
CA ILE A 137 -4.70 14.49 -1.22
C ILE A 137 -3.58 14.30 -0.19
N PRO A 138 -3.50 15.17 0.84
CA PRO A 138 -2.50 15.04 1.90
C PRO A 138 -2.85 13.89 2.82
N PHE A 139 -2.04 12.82 2.80
CA PHE A 139 -2.15 11.72 3.76
C PHE A 139 -1.28 12.01 4.99
N PRO A 140 -1.82 11.99 6.21
CA PRO A 140 -1.06 12.32 7.41
C PRO A 140 0.05 11.29 7.65
N SER A 141 1.26 11.80 7.88
CA SER A 141 2.37 10.99 8.34
C SER A 141 2.33 10.91 9.86
N PHE A 142 2.10 9.74 10.44
CA PHE A 142 2.11 9.53 11.89
C PHE A 142 3.49 9.74 12.54
N LYS A 143 4.53 9.95 11.73
CA LYS A 143 5.93 10.02 12.18
C LYS A 143 6.21 11.16 13.16
N ASN A 144 5.53 12.29 13.01
CA ASN A 144 5.75 13.49 13.83
C ASN A 144 4.59 13.83 14.79
N SER A 145 3.59 12.97 14.89
CA SER A 145 2.46 13.21 15.80
C SER A 145 2.95 13.37 17.25
N PRO A 146 2.62 14.49 17.94
CA PRO A 146 2.96 14.70 19.35
C PRO A 146 2.41 13.60 20.25
N TRP A 147 1.24 13.04 19.90
CA TRP A 147 0.61 11.96 20.64
C TRP A 147 1.45 10.68 20.59
N VAL A 148 1.97 10.31 19.41
CA VAL A 148 2.85 9.13 19.24
C VAL A 148 4.15 9.29 20.03
N LYS A 149 4.72 10.52 20.05
CA LYS A 149 5.94 10.79 20.80
C LYS A 149 5.74 10.70 22.33
N ASN A 150 4.58 11.12 22.82
CA ASN A 150 4.28 11.14 24.25
C ASN A 150 3.77 9.80 24.79
N HIS A 151 3.22 8.93 23.93
CA HIS A 151 2.57 7.67 24.34
C HIS A 151 3.25 6.43 23.74
N LYS A 152 4.59 6.41 23.69
CA LYS A 152 5.38 5.34 23.04
C LYS A 152 4.99 3.92 23.47
N LYS A 153 4.71 3.70 24.78
CA LYS A 153 4.29 2.39 25.31
C LYS A 153 2.91 1.96 24.79
N GLN A 154 1.96 2.91 24.75
CA GLN A 154 0.60 2.62 24.24
C GLN A 154 0.63 2.38 22.73
N VAL A 155 1.41 3.17 21.99
CA VAL A 155 1.62 2.96 20.54
C VAL A 155 2.23 1.59 20.27
N LEU A 156 3.24 1.16 21.06
CA LEU A 156 3.82 -0.17 20.95
C LEU A 156 2.81 -1.27 21.24
N MET A 157 1.97 -1.10 22.28
CA MET A 157 0.90 -2.06 22.61
C MET A 157 -0.15 -2.14 21.50
N ILE A 158 -0.54 -0.99 20.90
CA ILE A 158 -1.48 -0.95 19.79
C ILE A 158 -0.88 -1.67 18.56
N ILE A 159 0.38 -1.39 18.23
CA ILE A 159 1.08 -2.07 17.12
C ILE A 159 1.13 -3.58 17.39
N PHE A 160 1.46 -4.00 18.60
CA PHE A 160 1.49 -5.41 18.97
C PHE A 160 0.10 -6.06 18.89
N ALA A 161 -0.95 -5.37 19.34
CA ALA A 161 -2.33 -5.84 19.25
C ALA A 161 -2.79 -5.96 17.78
N ILE A 162 -2.42 -5.01 16.92
CA ILE A 162 -2.68 -5.06 15.47
C ILE A 162 -1.97 -6.26 14.85
N ILE A 163 -0.69 -6.46 15.15
CA ILE A 163 0.09 -7.61 14.64
C ILE A 163 -0.53 -8.93 15.14
N ALA A 164 -0.88 -9.02 16.40
CA ALA A 164 -1.54 -10.21 16.96
C ALA A 164 -2.90 -10.49 16.32
N SER A 165 -3.71 -9.45 16.07
CA SER A 165 -5.00 -9.58 15.39
C SER A 165 -4.87 -9.98 13.92
N LEU A 166 -3.79 -9.55 13.24
CA LEU A 166 -3.45 -9.99 11.89
C LEU A 166 -3.13 -11.48 11.82
N PHE A 167 -2.51 -12.05 12.88
CA PHE A 167 -2.26 -13.48 12.96
C PHE A 167 -3.51 -14.31 13.27
N ILE A 168 -4.49 -13.74 13.99
CA ILE A 168 -5.71 -14.46 14.40
C ILE A 168 -6.80 -14.37 13.32
N TRP A 169 -6.95 -13.20 12.70
CA TRP A 169 -8.00 -12.91 11.70
C TRP A 169 -7.42 -12.22 10.47
N GLU A 170 -6.39 -12.82 9.88
CA GLU A 170 -5.62 -12.26 8.75
C GLU A 170 -6.47 -11.81 7.58
N GLU A 171 -7.59 -12.48 7.33
CA GLU A 171 -8.43 -12.27 6.16
C GLU A 171 -9.35 -11.04 6.27
N VAL A 172 -9.76 -10.67 7.48
CA VAL A 172 -10.72 -9.59 7.72
C VAL A 172 -10.03 -8.32 8.25
N MET A 173 -9.03 -8.48 9.10
CA MET A 173 -8.39 -7.34 9.78
C MET A 173 -7.55 -6.48 8.83
N ILE A 174 -6.87 -7.08 7.85
CA ILE A 174 -6.08 -6.33 6.88
C ILE A 174 -6.95 -5.36 6.07
N PRO A 175 -8.06 -5.81 5.45
CA PRO A 175 -8.97 -4.91 4.73
C PRO A 175 -9.58 -3.82 5.61
N VAL A 176 -9.97 -4.17 6.83
CA VAL A 176 -10.59 -3.21 7.77
C VAL A 176 -9.59 -2.10 8.14
N LEU A 177 -8.36 -2.46 8.48
CA LEU A 177 -7.33 -1.49 8.85
C LEU A 177 -6.99 -0.54 7.69
N ILE A 178 -6.87 -1.06 6.46
CA ILE A 178 -6.55 -0.25 5.29
C ILE A 178 -7.71 0.66 4.93
N THR A 179 -8.94 0.14 4.95
CA THR A 179 -10.13 0.91 4.69
C THR A 179 -10.26 2.04 5.72
N PHE A 180 -10.07 1.73 7.00
CA PHE A 180 -10.06 2.72 8.07
C PHE A 180 -8.98 3.79 7.88
N TYR A 181 -7.74 3.38 7.54
CA TYR A 181 -6.64 4.32 7.27
C TYR A 181 -6.98 5.27 6.11
N VAL A 182 -7.51 4.74 5.01
CA VAL A 182 -7.88 5.54 3.83
C VAL A 182 -9.01 6.50 4.17
N PHE A 183 -10.09 6.03 4.83
CA PHE A 183 -11.20 6.90 5.22
C PHE A 183 -10.82 7.94 6.26
N ALA A 184 -10.03 7.59 7.26
CA ALA A 184 -9.53 8.53 8.27
C ALA A 184 -8.59 9.61 7.67
N SER A 185 -8.01 9.34 6.52
CA SER A 185 -7.14 10.30 5.80
C SER A 185 -7.91 11.18 4.81
N LEU A 186 -9.16 10.81 4.48
CA LEU A 186 -10.03 11.58 3.59
C LEU A 186 -10.96 12.54 4.33
N LEU A 187 -11.11 12.38 5.65
CA LEU A 187 -11.87 13.25 6.56
C LEU A 187 -10.96 14.32 7.18
#